data_b09e844a1a186e639e52d3afbc5a63b4
#
_entry.id   b09e844a1a186e639e52d3afbc5a63b4
#
_cell.length_a   1.000
_cell.length_b   1.000
_cell.length_c   1.000
_cell.angle_alpha   90.00
_cell.angle_beta   90.00
_cell.angle_gamma   90.00
#
_symmetry.space_group_name_H-M   'P 1'
#
loop_
_entity.id
_entity.type
_entity.pdbx_description
1 polymer ?
#
loop_
_entity_poly.entity_id
_entity_poly.type
_entity_poly.pdbx_seq_one_letter_code
_entity_poly.pdbx_strand_id
1 'polypeptide(L)'
;EILRLIDEQSALTDELRHRIEAAATMTELEDLYLPYKAKRKTRASIAAGRGLSPLADALMEGLPRGVLLSNFAARFLSEDKGVASIEDALSGARDVIAERLSTDSALRSALLQWLTNTAVLQTTLTSEDEGVYAMYRDFSERISTIPDHRILAINRGEREEKLRVKLTAEADSAARRMRVTLKTHHTDADEQLDLACADAWSRLLLPSLEREIRASLTERASQSAIALFGENLHHLLMQPPVKGHVTLGVD
;
A
#
# COMPACT_ATOMS: atom_id res chain seq x y z
N GLU A 1 22.00 -6.55 -17.06
CA GLU A 1 21.69 -5.27 -16.39
C GLU A 1 21.92 -5.35 -14.88
N ILE A 2 21.41 -6.36 -14.17
CA ILE A 2 21.61 -6.57 -12.71
C ILE A 2 23.10 -6.64 -12.35
N LEU A 3 23.89 -7.45 -13.04
CA LEU A 3 25.33 -7.56 -12.79
C LEU A 3 26.04 -6.20 -12.90
N ARG A 4 25.69 -5.39 -13.91
CA ARG A 4 26.25 -4.04 -14.08
C ARG A 4 25.89 -3.13 -12.91
N LEU A 5 24.62 -3.16 -12.45
CA LEU A 5 24.15 -2.31 -11.34
C LEU A 5 24.80 -2.68 -10.00
N ILE A 6 25.16 -3.95 -9.81
CA ILE A 6 25.88 -4.41 -8.62
C ILE A 6 27.38 -4.05 -8.73
N ASP A 7 27.94 -4.15 -9.93
CA ASP A 7 29.35 -3.79 -10.21
C ASP A 7 29.60 -2.29 -10.03
N GLU A 8 28.67 -1.44 -10.48
CA GLU A 8 28.71 0.02 -10.25
C GLU A 8 28.74 0.39 -8.75
N GLN A 9 28.25 -0.49 -7.87
CA GLN A 9 28.31 -0.33 -6.42
C GLN A 9 29.58 -0.97 -5.82
N SER A 10 30.48 -1.51 -6.63
CA SER A 10 31.68 -2.24 -6.19
C SER A 10 31.38 -3.41 -5.23
N ALA A 11 30.21 -4.00 -5.37
CA ALA A 11 29.70 -5.08 -4.51
C ALA A 11 29.60 -6.43 -5.25
N LEU A 12 29.99 -6.50 -6.53
CA LEU A 12 29.94 -7.72 -7.33
C LEU A 12 31.14 -8.61 -7.00
N THR A 13 30.86 -9.76 -6.34
CA THR A 13 31.84 -10.82 -6.12
C THR A 13 31.69 -11.91 -7.19
N ASP A 14 32.73 -12.70 -7.45
CA ASP A 14 32.68 -13.82 -8.39
C ASP A 14 31.63 -14.86 -7.97
N GLU A 15 31.48 -15.11 -6.66
CA GLU A 15 30.47 -16.01 -6.11
C GLU A 15 29.06 -15.50 -6.40
N LEU A 16 28.81 -14.20 -6.19
CA LEU A 16 27.51 -13.57 -6.45
C LEU A 16 27.18 -13.58 -7.95
N ARG A 17 28.19 -13.35 -8.80
CA ARG A 17 28.05 -13.45 -10.26
C ARG A 17 27.58 -14.83 -10.67
N HIS A 18 28.26 -15.89 -10.19
CA HIS A 18 27.87 -17.27 -10.49
C HIS A 18 26.45 -17.60 -10.00
N ARG A 19 26.06 -17.13 -8.83
CA ARG A 19 24.70 -17.35 -8.30
C ARG A 19 23.62 -16.65 -9.14
N ILE A 20 23.90 -15.42 -9.60
CA ILE A 20 23.01 -14.66 -10.46
C ILE A 20 22.85 -15.33 -11.83
N GLU A 21 23.97 -15.81 -12.41
CA GLU A 21 23.98 -16.49 -13.71
C GLU A 21 23.34 -17.90 -13.65
N ALA A 22 23.37 -18.55 -12.49
CA ALA A 22 22.79 -19.86 -12.26
C ALA A 22 21.32 -19.82 -11.80
N ALA A 23 20.77 -18.65 -11.49
CA ALA A 23 19.39 -18.52 -11.03
C ALA A 23 18.39 -19.05 -12.06
N ALA A 24 17.58 -20.02 -11.66
CA ALA A 24 16.63 -20.69 -12.54
C ALA A 24 15.29 -19.96 -12.67
N THR A 25 14.97 -19.09 -11.72
CA THR A 25 13.69 -18.37 -11.68
C THR A 25 13.92 -16.86 -11.51
N MET A 26 12.95 -16.07 -11.98
CA MET A 26 12.97 -14.61 -11.82
C MET A 26 12.92 -14.19 -10.36
N THR A 27 12.20 -14.95 -9.53
CA THR A 27 12.09 -14.70 -8.07
C THR A 27 13.45 -14.86 -7.39
N GLU A 28 14.17 -15.95 -7.70
CA GLU A 28 15.51 -16.18 -7.15
C GLU A 28 16.50 -15.08 -7.57
N LEU A 29 16.40 -14.63 -8.82
CA LEU A 29 17.20 -13.52 -9.34
C LEU A 29 16.88 -12.20 -8.62
N GLU A 30 15.59 -11.92 -8.37
CA GLU A 30 15.15 -10.74 -7.64
C GLU A 30 15.62 -10.77 -6.18
N ASP A 31 15.55 -11.91 -5.52
CA ASP A 31 16.03 -12.09 -4.13
C ASP A 31 17.53 -11.84 -4.01
N LEU A 32 18.33 -12.32 -4.99
CA LEU A 32 19.76 -12.08 -5.03
C LEU A 32 20.11 -10.60 -5.30
N TYR A 33 19.29 -9.90 -6.08
CA TYR A 33 19.48 -8.48 -6.39
C TYR A 33 18.95 -7.55 -5.31
N LEU A 34 17.96 -7.97 -4.53
CA LEU A 34 17.26 -7.12 -3.55
C LEU A 34 18.19 -6.33 -2.60
N PRO A 35 19.29 -6.91 -2.05
CA PRO A 35 20.23 -6.18 -1.21
C PRO A 35 20.98 -5.05 -1.92
N TYR A 36 21.18 -5.18 -3.24
CA TYR A 36 21.95 -4.26 -4.09
C TYR A 36 21.06 -3.31 -4.89
N LYS A 37 19.75 -3.53 -4.84
CA LYS A 37 18.79 -2.63 -5.48
C LYS A 37 18.93 -1.24 -4.89
N ALA A 38 19.32 -0.26 -5.71
CA ALA A 38 19.42 1.12 -5.28
C ALA A 38 18.09 1.53 -4.60
N LYS A 39 18.14 1.75 -3.30
CA LYS A 39 16.96 2.23 -2.57
C LYS A 39 16.54 3.54 -3.21
N ARG A 40 15.33 3.58 -3.77
CA ARG A 40 14.76 4.80 -4.33
C ARG A 40 14.84 5.89 -3.26
N LYS A 41 15.46 7.03 -3.58
CA LYS A 41 15.54 8.17 -2.66
C LYS A 41 14.12 8.57 -2.27
N THR A 42 13.73 8.27 -1.04
CA THR A 42 12.47 8.70 -0.44
C THR A 42 12.66 10.07 0.21
N ARG A 43 11.58 10.79 0.48
CA ARG A 43 11.65 12.04 1.25
C ARG A 43 12.31 11.81 2.60
N ALA A 44 11.97 10.71 3.28
CA ALA A 44 12.55 10.33 4.57
C ALA A 44 14.05 9.99 4.45
N SER A 45 14.48 9.27 3.41
CA SER A 45 15.92 8.99 3.21
C SER A 45 16.73 10.27 2.94
N ILE A 46 16.15 11.24 2.24
CA ILE A 46 16.76 12.56 2.03
C ILE A 46 16.84 13.31 3.36
N ALA A 47 15.75 13.35 4.14
CA ALA A 47 15.71 14.00 5.45
C ALA A 47 16.70 13.35 6.45
N ALA A 48 16.79 12.02 6.46
CA ALA A 48 17.79 11.29 7.25
C ALA A 48 19.22 11.64 6.84
N GLY A 49 19.50 11.74 5.53
CA GLY A 49 20.80 12.19 5.01
C GLY A 49 21.15 13.64 5.41
N ARG A 50 20.16 14.50 5.63
CA ARG A 50 20.31 15.84 6.17
C ARG A 50 20.56 15.86 7.68
N GLY A 51 20.42 14.72 8.36
CA GLY A 51 20.65 14.56 9.80
C GLY A 51 19.42 14.83 10.66
N LEU A 52 18.19 14.72 10.09
CA LEU A 52 16.94 15.03 10.78
C LEU A 52 16.34 13.83 11.55
N SER A 53 16.94 12.63 11.47
CA SER A 53 16.48 11.46 12.22
C SER A 53 16.43 11.68 13.75
N PRO A 54 17.42 12.32 14.41
CA PRO A 54 17.32 12.58 15.85
C PRO A 54 16.21 13.57 16.24
N LEU A 55 15.84 14.48 15.35
CA LEU A 55 14.67 15.34 15.56
C LEU A 55 13.38 14.52 15.50
N ALA A 56 13.27 13.60 14.53
CA ALA A 56 12.14 12.67 14.44
C ALA A 56 12.04 11.77 15.69
N ASP A 57 13.17 11.25 16.19
CA ASP A 57 13.23 10.47 17.42
C ASP A 57 12.70 11.28 18.62
N ALA A 58 13.17 12.52 18.80
CA ALA A 58 12.73 13.39 19.87
C ALA A 58 11.23 13.74 19.78
N LEU A 59 10.68 13.88 18.56
CA LEU A 59 9.25 14.08 18.39
C LEU A 59 8.45 12.83 18.77
N MET A 60 8.95 11.63 18.46
CA MET A 60 8.27 10.36 18.75
C MET A 60 8.38 9.93 20.22
N GLU A 61 9.49 10.23 20.89
CA GLU A 61 9.76 9.82 22.28
C GLU A 61 9.37 10.90 23.29
N GLY A 62 9.20 12.13 22.84
CA GLY A 62 8.95 13.31 23.64
C GLY A 62 10.18 14.19 23.79
N LEU A 63 9.95 15.49 23.79
CA LEU A 63 11.01 16.48 23.99
C LEU A 63 11.50 16.47 25.46
N PRO A 64 12.76 16.82 25.71
CA PRO A 64 13.26 17.02 27.06
C PRO A 64 12.42 18.08 27.79
N ARG A 65 12.17 17.87 29.11
CA ARG A 65 11.35 18.78 29.90
C ARG A 65 11.87 20.23 29.85
N GLY A 66 10.99 21.17 29.58
CA GLY A 66 11.31 22.60 29.54
C GLY A 66 12.00 23.08 28.26
N VAL A 67 12.13 22.22 27.24
CA VAL A 67 12.69 22.60 25.94
C VAL A 67 11.54 22.87 24.97
N LEU A 68 11.49 24.10 24.44
CA LEU A 68 10.54 24.45 23.37
C LEU A 68 10.93 23.76 22.06
N LEU A 69 9.93 23.27 21.34
CA LEU A 69 10.11 22.58 20.05
C LEU A 69 10.93 23.45 19.05
N SER A 70 10.64 24.73 18.96
CA SER A 70 11.36 25.65 18.08
C SER A 70 12.85 25.72 18.39
N ASN A 71 13.22 25.78 19.69
CA ASN A 71 14.60 25.84 20.13
C ASN A 71 15.33 24.50 19.89
N PHE A 72 14.62 23.39 20.01
CA PHE A 72 15.19 22.09 19.73
C PHE A 72 15.40 21.90 18.22
N ALA A 73 14.42 22.24 17.41
CA ALA A 73 14.49 22.15 15.93
C ALA A 73 15.57 23.09 15.35
N ALA A 74 15.79 24.26 15.95
CA ALA A 74 16.82 25.21 15.53
C ALA A 74 18.25 24.61 15.54
N ARG A 75 18.50 23.56 16.33
CA ARG A 75 19.80 22.87 16.40
C ARG A 75 20.12 22.07 15.13
N PHE A 76 19.12 21.80 14.32
CA PHE A 76 19.24 21.01 13.09
C PHE A 76 19.32 21.88 11.82
N LEU A 77 19.37 23.20 11.99
CA LEU A 77 19.55 24.11 10.85
C LEU A 77 20.97 23.94 10.29
N SER A 78 21.06 23.80 8.99
CA SER A 78 22.31 23.70 8.24
C SER A 78 22.07 24.06 6.78
N GLU A 79 22.60 25.19 6.34
CA GLU A 79 22.52 25.61 4.93
C GLU A 79 23.23 24.62 4.01
N ASP A 80 24.38 24.08 4.43
CA ASP A 80 25.13 23.08 3.68
C ASP A 80 24.34 21.81 3.41
N LYS A 81 23.42 21.45 4.32
CA LYS A 81 22.55 20.28 4.19
C LYS A 81 21.17 20.62 3.61
N GLY A 82 20.95 21.89 3.25
CA GLY A 82 19.68 22.34 2.69
C GLY A 82 18.54 22.35 3.71
N VAL A 83 18.82 22.69 4.98
CA VAL A 83 17.86 22.90 6.05
C VAL A 83 17.97 24.37 6.46
N ALA A 84 17.23 25.25 5.79
CA ALA A 84 17.36 26.68 5.96
C ALA A 84 16.45 27.25 7.07
N SER A 85 15.36 26.56 7.39
CA SER A 85 14.37 27.03 8.37
C SER A 85 13.97 25.95 9.36
N ILE A 86 13.38 26.37 10.48
CA ILE A 86 12.80 25.45 11.49
C ILE A 86 11.70 24.60 10.83
N GLU A 87 10.91 25.18 9.93
CA GLU A 87 9.86 24.44 9.23
C GLU A 87 10.45 23.36 8.28
N ASP A 88 11.57 23.65 7.61
CA ASP A 88 12.28 22.64 6.80
C ASP A 88 12.75 21.46 7.68
N ALA A 89 13.28 21.76 8.88
CA ALA A 89 13.70 20.74 9.82
C ALA A 89 12.52 19.89 10.31
N LEU A 90 11.41 20.51 10.70
CA LEU A 90 10.19 19.84 11.14
C LEU A 90 9.53 19.04 10.01
N SER A 91 9.47 19.61 8.80
CA SER A 91 8.96 18.92 7.61
C SER A 91 9.75 17.65 7.30
N GLY A 92 11.09 17.73 7.33
CA GLY A 92 11.94 16.56 7.15
C GLY A 92 11.78 15.53 8.26
N ALA A 93 11.64 15.95 9.50
CA ALA A 93 11.37 15.04 10.63
C ALA A 93 10.01 14.35 10.46
N ARG A 94 8.95 15.05 10.00
CA ARG A 94 7.64 14.45 9.67
C ARG A 94 7.76 13.40 8.57
N ASP A 95 8.56 13.66 7.53
CA ASP A 95 8.80 12.67 6.47
C ASP A 95 9.45 11.37 7.01
N VAL A 96 10.42 11.49 7.94
CA VAL A 96 11.04 10.33 8.60
C VAL A 96 10.02 9.56 9.44
N ILE A 97 9.19 10.26 10.24
CA ILE A 97 8.15 9.66 11.06
C ILE A 97 7.12 8.94 10.18
N ALA A 98 6.67 9.58 9.10
CA ALA A 98 5.70 9.00 8.18
C ALA A 98 6.22 7.70 7.55
N GLU A 99 7.48 7.63 7.14
CA GLU A 99 8.08 6.40 6.61
C GLU A 99 8.17 5.31 7.67
N ARG A 100 8.60 5.63 8.88
CA ARG A 100 8.64 4.67 10.00
C ARG A 100 7.28 4.07 10.32
N LEU A 101 6.23 4.91 10.41
CA LEU A 101 4.86 4.44 10.58
C LEU A 101 4.43 3.53 9.42
N SER A 102 4.80 3.87 8.19
CA SER A 102 4.42 3.08 7.02
C SER A 102 5.12 1.73 6.92
N THR A 103 6.27 1.57 7.56
CA THR A 103 7.08 0.33 7.57
C THR A 103 6.87 -0.51 8.83
N ASP A 104 6.17 0.00 9.83
CA ASP A 104 5.83 -0.76 11.05
C ASP A 104 4.84 -1.88 10.72
N SER A 105 5.30 -3.12 10.81
CA SER A 105 4.51 -4.30 10.45
C SER A 105 3.32 -4.53 11.39
N ALA A 106 3.45 -4.23 12.66
CA ALA A 106 2.37 -4.39 13.65
C ALA A 106 1.26 -3.37 13.40
N LEU A 107 1.63 -2.11 13.17
CA LEU A 107 0.69 -1.05 12.80
C LEU A 107 0.00 -1.36 11.47
N ARG A 108 0.74 -1.79 10.44
CA ARG A 108 0.18 -2.16 9.14
C ARG A 108 -0.85 -3.27 9.27
N SER A 109 -0.52 -4.34 10.02
CA SER A 109 -1.43 -5.46 10.25
C SER A 109 -2.71 -5.02 10.98
N ALA A 110 -2.58 -4.18 12.00
CA ALA A 110 -3.72 -3.65 12.74
C ALA A 110 -4.62 -2.75 11.87
N LEU A 111 -4.02 -1.90 11.02
CA LEU A 111 -4.76 -1.05 10.08
C LEU A 111 -5.43 -1.88 8.97
N LEU A 112 -4.75 -2.89 8.45
CA LEU A 112 -5.31 -3.81 7.45
C LEU A 112 -6.55 -4.53 8.00
N GLN A 113 -6.45 -5.10 9.20
CA GLN A 113 -7.56 -5.76 9.86
C GLN A 113 -8.73 -4.80 10.12
N TRP A 114 -8.43 -3.59 10.59
CA TRP A 114 -9.46 -2.56 10.80
C TRP A 114 -10.14 -2.18 9.48
N LEU A 115 -9.37 -1.91 8.42
CA LEU A 115 -9.92 -1.57 7.10
C LEU A 115 -10.79 -2.70 6.53
N THR A 116 -10.33 -3.95 6.62
CA THR A 116 -11.10 -5.11 6.13
C THR A 116 -12.49 -5.19 6.76
N ASN A 117 -12.64 -4.75 8.01
CA ASN A 117 -13.93 -4.77 8.71
C ASN A 117 -14.79 -3.50 8.49
N THR A 118 -14.17 -2.35 8.23
CA THR A 118 -14.88 -1.06 8.28
C THR A 118 -14.87 -0.28 6.98
N ALA A 119 -13.91 -0.53 6.10
CA ALA A 119 -13.77 0.24 4.87
C ALA A 119 -14.93 -0.03 3.89
N VAL A 120 -15.20 0.99 3.10
CA VAL A 120 -16.27 1.01 2.11
C VAL A 120 -15.66 1.15 0.72
N LEU A 121 -16.09 0.27 -0.19
CA LEU A 121 -15.77 0.39 -1.60
C LEU A 121 -16.78 1.33 -2.25
N GLN A 122 -16.30 2.37 -2.87
CA GLN A 122 -17.10 3.35 -3.60
C GLN A 122 -16.74 3.34 -5.07
N THR A 123 -17.75 3.49 -5.93
CA THR A 123 -17.55 3.63 -7.36
C THR A 123 -18.29 4.85 -7.89
N THR A 124 -17.73 5.46 -8.94
CA THR A 124 -18.35 6.54 -9.69
C THR A 124 -18.17 6.27 -11.19
N LEU A 125 -19.17 6.61 -11.99
CA LEU A 125 -19.03 6.56 -13.46
C LEU A 125 -18.02 7.59 -13.94
N THR A 126 -17.25 7.21 -14.96
CA THR A 126 -16.29 8.10 -15.63
C THR A 126 -16.89 8.78 -16.87
N SER A 127 -18.05 8.29 -17.35
CA SER A 127 -18.74 8.81 -18.53
C SER A 127 -20.24 8.90 -18.28
N GLU A 128 -20.95 9.72 -19.06
CA GLU A 128 -22.40 9.84 -19.00
C GLU A 128 -23.13 8.60 -19.58
N ASP A 129 -22.45 7.82 -20.42
CA ASP A 129 -22.98 6.56 -20.94
C ASP A 129 -22.94 5.49 -19.84
N GLU A 130 -24.10 5.26 -19.24
CA GLU A 130 -24.25 4.37 -18.10
C GLU A 130 -24.10 2.89 -18.46
N GLY A 131 -24.60 2.51 -19.63
CA GLY A 131 -24.55 1.14 -20.11
C GLY A 131 -24.90 0.10 -19.05
N VAL A 132 -24.14 -1.00 -19.01
CA VAL A 132 -24.30 -2.09 -18.04
C VAL A 132 -23.81 -1.72 -16.62
N TYR A 133 -23.17 -0.57 -16.47
CA TYR A 133 -22.57 -0.11 -15.20
C TYR A 133 -23.44 0.92 -14.47
N ALA A 134 -24.67 1.21 -14.95
CA ALA A 134 -25.60 2.17 -14.34
C ALA A 134 -25.79 1.97 -12.83
N MET A 135 -25.89 0.71 -12.40
CA MET A 135 -26.06 0.34 -10.99
C MET A 135 -24.84 0.68 -10.10
N TYR A 136 -23.70 0.99 -10.69
CA TYR A 136 -22.46 1.35 -10.02
C TYR A 136 -22.13 2.84 -10.11
N ARG A 137 -23.07 3.69 -10.52
CA ARG A 137 -22.86 5.15 -10.66
C ARG A 137 -22.37 5.79 -9.37
N ASP A 138 -23.13 5.60 -8.28
CA ASP A 138 -22.83 6.12 -6.94
C ASP A 138 -22.93 4.98 -5.93
N PHE A 139 -22.27 3.88 -6.26
CA PHE A 139 -22.33 2.69 -5.45
C PHE A 139 -21.40 2.81 -4.24
N SER A 140 -21.86 2.31 -3.10
CA SER A 140 -21.13 2.34 -1.84
C SER A 140 -21.51 1.11 -1.00
N GLU A 141 -20.56 0.24 -0.74
CA GLU A 141 -20.79 -0.98 0.08
C GLU A 141 -19.55 -1.33 0.90
N ARG A 142 -19.79 -1.88 2.11
CA ARG A 142 -18.69 -2.35 2.97
C ARG A 142 -17.98 -3.54 2.33
N ILE A 143 -16.64 -3.53 2.35
CA ILE A 143 -15.85 -4.62 1.78
C ILE A 143 -16.01 -5.95 2.50
N SER A 144 -16.39 -5.92 3.79
CA SER A 144 -16.65 -7.13 4.59
C SER A 144 -17.90 -7.91 4.16
N THR A 145 -18.85 -7.24 3.49
CA THR A 145 -20.14 -7.82 3.10
C THR A 145 -20.38 -7.85 1.60
N ILE A 146 -19.53 -7.20 0.81
CA ILE A 146 -19.69 -7.10 -0.63
C ILE A 146 -19.62 -8.49 -1.29
N PRO A 147 -20.62 -8.88 -2.11
CA PRO A 147 -20.62 -10.16 -2.82
C PRO A 147 -19.52 -10.24 -3.89
N ASP A 148 -18.99 -11.44 -4.09
CA ASP A 148 -17.88 -11.69 -5.01
C ASP A 148 -18.20 -11.31 -6.47
N HIS A 149 -19.41 -11.55 -6.95
CA HIS A 149 -19.82 -11.17 -8.30
C HIS A 149 -19.79 -9.64 -8.53
N ARG A 150 -20.08 -8.84 -7.48
CA ARG A 150 -19.97 -7.38 -7.57
C ARG A 150 -18.53 -6.92 -7.66
N ILE A 151 -17.63 -7.56 -6.92
CA ILE A 151 -16.19 -7.28 -6.99
C ILE A 151 -15.69 -7.49 -8.41
N LEU A 152 -16.04 -8.63 -9.03
CA LEU A 152 -15.63 -8.92 -10.41
C LEU A 152 -16.23 -7.94 -11.42
N ALA A 153 -17.51 -7.56 -11.25
CA ALA A 153 -18.15 -6.57 -12.11
C ALA A 153 -17.52 -5.18 -11.98
N ILE A 154 -17.20 -4.74 -10.76
CA ILE A 154 -16.53 -3.47 -10.49
C ILE A 154 -15.12 -3.47 -11.08
N ASN A 155 -14.34 -4.53 -10.88
CA ASN A 155 -13.00 -4.66 -11.44
C ASN A 155 -13.02 -4.66 -12.99
N ARG A 156 -14.05 -5.26 -13.59
CA ARG A 156 -14.24 -5.21 -15.03
C ARG A 156 -14.55 -3.78 -15.50
N GLY A 157 -15.47 -3.08 -14.83
CA GLY A 157 -15.83 -1.70 -15.16
C GLY A 157 -14.65 -0.73 -15.01
N GLU A 158 -13.78 -0.95 -14.02
CA GLU A 158 -12.54 -0.17 -13.86
C GLU A 158 -11.54 -0.45 -14.98
N ARG A 159 -11.33 -1.72 -15.36
CA ARG A 159 -10.46 -2.10 -16.48
C ARG A 159 -10.95 -1.57 -17.84
N GLU A 160 -12.28 -1.46 -18.01
CA GLU A 160 -12.91 -0.88 -19.18
C GLU A 160 -12.98 0.67 -19.11
N GLU A 161 -12.34 1.28 -18.09
CA GLU A 161 -12.33 2.74 -17.85
C GLU A 161 -13.72 3.38 -17.71
N LYS A 162 -14.73 2.57 -17.39
CA LYS A 162 -16.12 3.03 -17.17
C LYS A 162 -16.39 3.41 -15.73
N LEU A 163 -15.65 2.84 -14.78
CA LEU A 163 -15.77 3.09 -13.36
C LEU A 163 -14.45 3.61 -12.78
N ARG A 164 -14.56 4.57 -11.88
CA ARG A 164 -13.51 4.93 -10.93
C ARG A 164 -13.85 4.29 -9.59
N VAL A 165 -12.89 3.54 -9.05
CA VAL A 165 -13.06 2.79 -7.80
C VAL A 165 -12.16 3.38 -6.73
N LYS A 166 -12.68 3.54 -5.51
CA LYS A 166 -11.96 4.08 -4.36
C LYS A 166 -12.34 3.32 -3.10
N LEU A 167 -11.36 3.00 -2.29
CA LEU A 167 -11.58 2.53 -0.92
C LEU A 167 -11.61 3.74 0.01
N THR A 168 -12.66 3.87 0.80
CA THR A 168 -12.80 4.94 1.78
C THR A 168 -12.86 4.40 3.19
N ALA A 169 -12.19 5.10 4.09
CA ALA A 169 -12.19 4.84 5.52
C ALA A 169 -12.06 6.17 6.29
N GLU A 170 -12.46 6.15 7.53
CA GLU A 170 -12.46 7.32 8.40
C GLU A 170 -11.02 7.72 8.79
N ALA A 171 -10.54 8.84 8.23
CA ALA A 171 -9.18 9.31 8.43
C ALA A 171 -8.83 9.58 9.91
N ASP A 172 -9.78 10.14 10.67
CA ASP A 172 -9.59 10.41 12.09
C ASP A 172 -9.40 9.13 12.91
N SER A 173 -10.12 8.07 12.55
CA SER A 173 -9.94 6.75 13.18
C SER A 173 -8.58 6.12 12.85
N ALA A 174 -8.08 6.32 11.64
CA ALA A 174 -6.74 5.90 11.26
C ALA A 174 -5.67 6.70 12.03
N ALA A 175 -5.82 8.02 12.10
CA ALA A 175 -4.92 8.89 12.85
C ALA A 175 -4.84 8.50 14.33
N ARG A 176 -5.98 8.30 15.00
CA ARG A 176 -6.03 7.83 16.39
C ARG A 176 -5.29 6.51 16.60
N ARG A 177 -5.43 5.54 15.68
CA ARG A 177 -4.74 4.24 15.75
C ARG A 177 -3.23 4.40 15.61
N MET A 178 -2.79 5.26 14.69
CA MET A 178 -1.37 5.57 14.52
C MET A 178 -0.81 6.30 15.76
N ARG A 179 -1.56 7.23 16.35
CA ARG A 179 -1.14 7.95 17.56
C ARG A 179 -0.93 7.02 18.77
N VAL A 180 -1.70 5.94 18.87
CA VAL A 180 -1.52 4.94 19.95
C VAL A 180 -0.16 4.26 19.89
N THR A 181 0.44 4.09 18.70
CA THR A 181 1.80 3.53 18.55
C THR A 181 2.89 4.51 18.91
N LEU A 182 2.60 5.81 18.92
CA LEU A 182 3.51 6.87 19.33
C LEU A 182 3.33 7.12 20.84
N LYS A 183 4.36 6.86 21.62
CA LYS A 183 4.32 6.86 23.09
C LYS A 183 4.19 8.25 23.74
N THR A 184 4.09 9.31 22.97
CA THR A 184 4.04 10.70 23.44
C THR A 184 2.64 11.12 23.83
N HIS A 185 2.52 11.79 24.96
CA HIS A 185 1.27 12.35 25.49
C HIS A 185 1.44 13.85 25.74
N HIS A 186 0.59 14.65 25.10
CA HIS A 186 0.38 16.09 25.35
C HIS A 186 1.68 16.93 25.45
N THR A 187 2.36 17.07 24.31
CA THR A 187 3.56 17.87 24.17
C THR A 187 3.39 18.88 23.03
N ASP A 188 4.27 19.88 22.98
CA ASP A 188 4.36 20.83 21.84
C ASP A 188 4.63 20.12 20.50
N ALA A 189 4.97 18.82 20.55
CA ALA A 189 5.19 17.98 19.38
C ALA A 189 3.89 17.38 18.80
N ASP A 190 2.76 17.43 19.51
CA ASP A 190 1.53 16.74 19.10
C ASP A 190 1.03 17.17 17.73
N GLU A 191 1.08 18.47 17.44
CA GLU A 191 0.70 18.98 16.11
C GLU A 191 1.58 18.39 15.00
N GLN A 192 2.88 18.29 15.24
CA GLN A 192 3.82 17.73 14.26
C GLN A 192 3.61 16.23 14.04
N LEU A 193 3.24 15.53 15.10
CA LEU A 193 2.92 14.10 15.03
C LEU A 193 1.58 13.87 14.31
N ASP A 194 0.60 14.71 14.51
CA ASP A 194 -0.68 14.63 13.82
C ASP A 194 -0.51 14.89 12.31
N LEU A 195 0.30 15.88 11.93
CA LEU A 195 0.67 16.13 10.55
C LEU A 195 1.43 14.95 9.93
N ALA A 196 2.36 14.35 10.66
CA ALA A 196 3.10 13.17 10.21
C ALA A 196 2.18 11.95 10.02
N CYS A 197 1.23 11.73 10.93
CA CYS A 197 0.22 10.67 10.81
C CYS A 197 -0.70 10.90 9.60
N ALA A 198 -1.14 12.14 9.36
CA ALA A 198 -1.98 12.47 8.21
C ALA A 198 -1.25 12.24 6.87
N ASP A 199 0.04 12.62 6.79
CA ASP A 199 0.87 12.36 5.61
C ASP A 199 1.14 10.86 5.44
N ALA A 200 1.51 10.15 6.51
CA ALA A 200 1.71 8.70 6.48
C ALA A 200 0.46 7.98 6.00
N TRP A 201 -0.72 8.38 6.48
CA TRP A 201 -1.99 7.79 6.07
C TRP A 201 -2.28 8.04 4.60
N SER A 202 -2.34 9.29 4.19
CA SER A 202 -2.83 9.66 2.85
C SER A 202 -1.85 9.27 1.73
N ARG A 203 -0.56 9.37 1.97
CA ARG A 203 0.47 9.18 0.95
C ARG A 203 1.07 7.78 0.92
N LEU A 204 1.20 7.12 2.05
CA LEU A 204 1.94 5.85 2.14
C LEU A 204 1.04 4.66 2.49
N LEU A 205 0.30 4.74 3.60
CA LEU A 205 -0.43 3.60 4.16
C LEU A 205 -1.70 3.30 3.38
N LEU A 206 -2.60 4.27 3.21
CA LEU A 206 -3.88 4.04 2.55
C LEU A 206 -3.72 3.51 1.12
N PRO A 207 -2.87 4.09 0.24
CA PRO A 207 -2.72 3.57 -1.12
C PRO A 207 -2.10 2.17 -1.18
N SER A 208 -1.24 1.85 -0.21
CA SER A 208 -0.61 0.53 -0.10
C SER A 208 -1.60 -0.53 0.40
N LEU A 209 -2.34 -0.21 1.47
CA LEU A 209 -3.34 -1.10 2.07
C LEU A 209 -4.55 -1.28 1.15
N GLU A 210 -4.96 -0.25 0.42
CA GLU A 210 -6.01 -0.35 -0.60
C GLU A 210 -5.65 -1.36 -1.69
N ARG A 211 -4.42 -1.31 -2.22
CA ARG A 211 -3.96 -2.30 -3.22
C ARG A 211 -3.97 -3.72 -2.67
N GLU A 212 -3.52 -3.91 -1.43
CA GLU A 212 -3.47 -5.20 -0.75
C GLU A 212 -4.89 -5.76 -0.54
N ILE A 213 -5.80 -4.94 -0.03
CA ILE A 213 -7.21 -5.30 0.17
C ILE A 213 -7.87 -5.64 -1.16
N ARG A 214 -7.70 -4.81 -2.19
CA ARG A 214 -8.30 -5.04 -3.51
C ARG A 214 -7.76 -6.31 -4.16
N ALA A 215 -6.47 -6.61 -4.01
CA ALA A 215 -5.89 -7.86 -4.48
C ALA A 215 -6.52 -9.07 -3.78
N SER A 216 -6.65 -9.02 -2.46
CA SER A 216 -7.29 -10.08 -1.66
C SER A 216 -8.76 -10.29 -2.01
N LEU A 217 -9.52 -9.20 -2.19
CA LEU A 217 -10.92 -9.26 -2.63
C LEU A 217 -11.05 -9.89 -4.02
N THR A 218 -10.18 -9.52 -4.95
CA THR A 218 -10.17 -10.05 -6.32
C THR A 218 -9.84 -11.54 -6.33
N GLU A 219 -8.84 -11.96 -5.56
CA GLU A 219 -8.46 -13.35 -5.42
C GLU A 219 -9.61 -14.19 -4.87
N ARG A 220 -10.23 -13.77 -3.77
CA ARG A 220 -11.41 -14.41 -3.18
C ARG A 220 -12.54 -14.55 -4.21
N ALA A 221 -12.87 -13.46 -4.89
CA ALA A 221 -13.95 -13.43 -5.88
C ALA A 221 -13.66 -14.31 -7.11
N SER A 222 -12.41 -14.36 -7.56
CA SER A 222 -11.98 -15.21 -8.67
C SER A 222 -12.05 -16.69 -8.31
N GLN A 223 -11.60 -17.08 -7.11
CA GLN A 223 -11.69 -18.45 -6.62
C GLN A 223 -13.14 -18.92 -6.53
N SER A 224 -14.03 -18.07 -5.97
CA SER A 224 -15.48 -18.37 -5.91
C SER A 224 -16.08 -18.57 -7.31
N ALA A 225 -15.72 -17.71 -8.26
CA ALA A 225 -16.23 -17.79 -9.63
C ALA A 225 -15.73 -19.04 -10.36
N ILE A 226 -14.46 -19.42 -10.20
CA ILE A 226 -13.88 -20.64 -10.78
C ILE A 226 -14.56 -21.88 -10.21
N ALA A 227 -14.77 -21.93 -8.89
CA ALA A 227 -15.46 -23.05 -8.25
C ALA A 227 -16.90 -23.21 -8.79
N LEU A 228 -17.66 -22.13 -8.85
CA LEU A 228 -19.02 -22.14 -9.38
C LEU A 228 -19.06 -22.53 -10.86
N PHE A 229 -18.12 -22.02 -11.67
CA PHE A 229 -18.02 -22.40 -13.08
C PHE A 229 -17.71 -23.90 -13.23
N GLY A 230 -16.78 -24.44 -12.45
CA GLY A 230 -16.43 -25.86 -12.44
C GLY A 230 -17.64 -26.76 -12.10
N GLU A 231 -18.43 -26.38 -11.09
CA GLU A 231 -19.66 -27.07 -10.71
C GLU A 231 -20.70 -27.05 -11.86
N ASN A 232 -20.95 -25.87 -12.42
CA ASN A 232 -21.89 -25.74 -13.54
C ASN A 232 -21.44 -26.54 -14.76
N LEU A 233 -20.17 -26.51 -15.10
CA LEU A 233 -19.58 -27.28 -16.21
C LEU A 233 -19.74 -28.79 -15.95
N HIS A 234 -19.46 -29.25 -14.72
CA HIS A 234 -19.68 -30.65 -14.33
C HIS A 234 -21.14 -31.06 -14.54
N HIS A 235 -22.09 -30.28 -14.05
CA HIS A 235 -23.52 -30.54 -14.26
C HIS A 235 -23.91 -30.60 -15.72
N LEU A 236 -23.37 -29.69 -16.55
CA LEU A 236 -23.62 -29.64 -17.99
C LEU A 236 -23.09 -30.89 -18.69
N LEU A 237 -21.86 -31.31 -18.38
CA LEU A 237 -21.20 -32.45 -18.99
C LEU A 237 -21.82 -33.80 -18.54
N MET A 238 -22.38 -33.84 -17.33
CA MET A 238 -23.03 -35.04 -16.77
C MET A 238 -24.52 -35.16 -17.14
N GLN A 239 -25.04 -34.31 -18.02
CA GLN A 239 -26.41 -34.46 -18.47
C GLN A 239 -26.60 -35.77 -19.23
N PRO A 240 -27.71 -36.51 -19.02
CA PRO A 240 -27.96 -37.77 -19.72
C PRO A 240 -28.08 -37.52 -21.23
N PRO A 241 -27.59 -38.45 -22.05
CA PRO A 241 -27.65 -38.33 -23.51
C PRO A 241 -29.11 -38.24 -23.98
N VAL A 242 -29.33 -37.50 -25.05
CA VAL A 242 -30.66 -37.37 -25.68
C VAL A 242 -31.06 -38.72 -26.27
N LYS A 243 -32.12 -39.31 -25.74
CA LYS A 243 -32.60 -40.61 -26.19
C LYS A 243 -33.13 -40.54 -27.63
N GLY A 244 -32.81 -41.57 -28.43
CA GLY A 244 -33.33 -41.74 -29.78
C GLY A 244 -32.63 -40.88 -30.87
N HIS A 245 -31.50 -40.27 -30.55
CA HIS A 245 -30.68 -39.48 -31.48
C HIS A 245 -29.26 -40.03 -31.57
N VAL A 246 -28.70 -40.00 -32.78
CA VAL A 246 -27.24 -40.20 -32.97
C VAL A 246 -26.58 -38.84 -32.92
N THR A 247 -25.67 -38.64 -32.01
CA THR A 247 -24.97 -37.35 -31.82
C THR A 247 -23.56 -37.46 -32.38
N LEU A 248 -23.20 -36.58 -33.28
CA LEU A 248 -21.83 -36.37 -33.76
C LEU A 248 -21.20 -35.20 -33.02
N GLY A 249 -20.12 -35.46 -32.30
CA GLY A 249 -19.29 -34.39 -31.74
C GLY A 249 -18.21 -33.99 -32.75
N VAL A 250 -18.10 -32.70 -33.03
CA VAL A 250 -17.02 -32.15 -33.85
C VAL A 250 -16.18 -31.25 -32.95
N ASP A 251 -14.88 -31.52 -32.92
CA ASP A 251 -13.89 -30.76 -32.15
C ASP A 251 -13.19 -29.74 -33.07
#